data_9c66cde1a95e4c7fd2e1d29384c832d3
#
_entry.id   9c66cde1a95e4c7fd2e1d29384c832d3
#
_cell.length_a   1.000
_cell.length_b   1.000
_cell.length_c   1.000
_cell.angle_alpha   90.00
_cell.angle_beta   90.00
_cell.angle_gamma   90.00
#
_symmetry.space_group_name_H-M   'P 1'
#
loop_
_entity.id
_entity.type
_entity.pdbx_description
1 polymer ?
#
loop_
_entity_poly.entity_id
_entity_poly.type
_entity_poly.pdbx_seq_one_letter_code
_entity_poly.pdbx_strand_id
1 'polypeptide(L)'
;MKTLRFSAIAVAILGLASCSDGDNGADGINGQNGADGLTSLVVQTALAVGDASCPNSGVQIDSGLDSDASGTLETSEITATEYVCVAGATSISSNELLTSLNNDWFTDGAQQVEDAKAAWLEATSTSKTNTTILSSRATTIESIKGQAKNVILFVGDGMGVSTITAARILEGQLNGEQGEDNQLSFESFPFAGLAKTYNVDAQTPDSAGTMTAMMSGVKTDVGVIGVDEDIERGECSTVAGNELFTALELAEIAGKSTGIISTARITHATPAATYAKSADRNWEDISDMPAEAVEAGCMDIAEQLINFETLLEAKVDNLDADGIEVVFGGGRRHFLPKDAAYNSTDAVSEVEGDRTDGRDLTSEWQANYASGTYVIDQTGFDAIDTENTERVLGLFNESHMQYEADRGNDVAGEPSVSEMTETAINILNNDDDGFFLMVESGRIDHGHHAGSAYNALTDTIAFSDAIAKAVEMTDMSDTLIIVTADHGHVFTIAGYPKRGNPILGKVVNVGATEPATAGDGMPYTTLGYTNGLGFRDFGNETDADATYGFAAAAGRHDLTDVDTTASGFHQEALIPLGSETHSGEDVAVFAQGPGAFLVNGTQEQNMIFHIMDYAADLSGSVEAAQ
;
A
#
# COMPACT_ATOMS: atom_id res chain seq x y z
N MET A 1 6.12 43.29 5.25
CA MET A 1 7.19 43.88 4.43
C MET A 1 8.54 43.43 4.99
N LYS A 2 9.06 42.31 4.49
CA LYS A 2 10.49 41.95 4.60
C LYS A 2 10.84 41.29 3.27
N THR A 3 11.77 41.92 2.59
CA THR A 3 12.23 41.63 1.23
C THR A 3 13.10 40.41 1.22
N LEU A 4 12.67 39.39 0.47
CA LEU A 4 13.50 38.25 0.04
C LEU A 4 14.54 38.75 -0.98
N ARG A 5 15.78 38.35 -0.78
CA ARG A 5 16.86 38.54 -1.77
C ARG A 5 17.05 37.19 -2.49
N PHE A 6 16.65 37.15 -3.75
CA PHE A 6 17.03 36.09 -4.66
C PHE A 6 18.46 36.32 -5.15
N SER A 7 19.34 35.36 -4.98
CA SER A 7 20.62 35.31 -5.68
C SER A 7 20.47 34.43 -6.92
N ALA A 8 20.38 35.06 -8.07
CA ALA A 8 20.41 34.41 -9.35
C ALA A 8 21.85 34.05 -9.73
N ILE A 9 22.16 32.79 -9.94
CA ILE A 9 23.41 32.35 -10.59
C ILE A 9 23.17 32.41 -12.09
N ALA A 10 23.83 33.33 -12.77
CA ALA A 10 23.78 33.47 -14.22
C ALA A 10 24.82 32.53 -14.85
N VAL A 11 24.35 31.56 -15.62
CA VAL A 11 25.20 30.78 -16.53
C VAL A 11 25.45 31.61 -17.78
N ALA A 12 26.70 31.99 -18.05
CA ALA A 12 27.10 32.71 -19.24
C ALA A 12 27.34 31.74 -20.40
N ILE A 13 26.39 31.68 -21.34
CA ILE A 13 26.60 31.03 -22.62
C ILE A 13 27.28 32.07 -23.56
N LEU A 14 28.51 31.81 -23.96
CA LEU A 14 29.21 32.57 -24.99
C LEU A 14 28.72 32.12 -26.38
N GLY A 15 27.91 32.96 -27.00
CA GLY A 15 27.50 32.82 -28.40
C GLY A 15 28.62 33.21 -29.36
N LEU A 16 28.92 32.33 -30.30
CA LEU A 16 29.77 32.64 -31.46
C LEU A 16 28.94 33.38 -32.49
N ALA A 17 29.31 34.65 -32.78
CA ALA A 17 28.76 35.44 -33.85
C ALA A 17 29.50 35.14 -35.15
N SER A 18 28.72 34.91 -36.23
CA SER A 18 29.21 34.76 -37.59
C SER A 18 29.77 36.06 -38.17
N CYS A 19 30.90 36.00 -38.86
CA CYS A 19 31.40 37.08 -39.68
C CYS A 19 30.88 36.98 -41.10
N SER A 20 30.51 38.10 -41.68
CA SER A 20 30.11 38.31 -43.06
C SER A 20 31.32 38.56 -43.98
N ASP A 21 31.14 38.26 -45.26
CA ASP A 21 32.08 38.35 -46.38
C ASP A 21 32.77 39.68 -46.55
N GLY A 22 34.05 39.62 -46.90
CA GLY A 22 34.86 40.73 -47.39
C GLY A 22 35.88 40.25 -48.44
N ASP A 23 36.07 40.99 -49.50
CA ASP A 23 36.64 40.75 -50.81
C ASP A 23 38.09 40.22 -50.91
N ASN A 24 38.38 39.61 -52.09
CA ASN A 24 39.58 38.95 -52.53
C ASN A 24 40.89 39.73 -52.31
N GLY A 25 41.82 39.14 -51.65
CA GLY A 25 43.23 39.51 -51.57
C GLY A 25 44.10 38.32 -51.99
N ALA A 26 45.22 38.64 -52.67
CA ALA A 26 46.12 37.74 -53.37
C ALA A 26 46.67 36.54 -52.59
N ASP A 27 46.98 35.43 -53.30
CA ASP A 27 47.50 34.14 -52.79
C ASP A 27 48.69 34.33 -51.81
N GLY A 28 48.47 33.96 -50.54
CA GLY A 28 49.53 33.83 -49.59
C GLY A 28 50.02 32.39 -49.51
N ILE A 29 51.31 32.21 -49.27
CA ILE A 29 52.05 30.95 -49.09
C ILE A 29 51.36 30.10 -48.03
N ASN A 30 51.28 28.74 -48.30
CA ASN A 30 50.76 27.75 -47.37
C ASN A 30 51.32 27.94 -45.93
N GLY A 31 50.46 28.35 -45.01
CA GLY A 31 50.77 28.32 -43.58
C GLY A 31 50.82 26.87 -43.09
N GLN A 32 51.75 26.56 -42.21
CA GLN A 32 51.79 25.30 -41.47
C GLN A 32 50.45 25.06 -40.79
N ASN A 33 49.96 23.80 -40.81
CA ASN A 33 48.81 23.39 -40.03
C ASN A 33 49.03 23.82 -38.58
N GLY A 34 48.08 24.52 -37.99
CA GLY A 34 48.07 24.78 -36.54
C GLY A 34 48.07 23.44 -35.80
N ALA A 35 48.75 23.40 -34.67
CA ALA A 35 48.69 22.24 -33.80
C ALA A 35 47.24 21.92 -33.45
N ASP A 36 46.89 20.64 -33.47
CA ASP A 36 45.56 20.17 -33.04
C ASP A 36 45.29 20.71 -31.63
N GLY A 37 44.09 21.28 -31.42
CA GLY A 37 43.69 21.77 -30.09
C GLY A 37 43.62 20.61 -29.09
N LEU A 38 44.02 20.88 -27.84
CA LEU A 38 43.92 19.88 -26.76
C LEU A 38 42.46 19.48 -26.53
N THR A 39 42.24 18.19 -26.30
CA THR A 39 40.90 17.64 -25.99
C THR A 39 40.54 17.96 -24.54
N SER A 40 39.33 18.44 -24.31
CA SER A 40 38.80 18.57 -22.94
C SER A 40 38.15 17.26 -22.53
N LEU A 41 38.53 16.72 -21.37
CA LEU A 41 38.01 15.48 -20.80
C LEU A 41 37.28 15.76 -19.48
N VAL A 42 36.24 14.95 -19.23
CA VAL A 42 35.48 14.95 -17.97
C VAL A 42 35.41 13.51 -17.48
N VAL A 43 35.77 13.28 -16.24
CA VAL A 43 35.72 11.99 -15.57
C VAL A 43 34.79 12.09 -14.37
N GLN A 44 33.89 11.12 -14.23
CA GLN A 44 33.00 10.99 -13.08
C GLN A 44 33.46 9.83 -12.21
N THR A 45 33.57 10.06 -10.92
CA THR A 45 33.94 9.05 -9.92
C THR A 45 32.85 8.99 -8.85
N ALA A 46 32.22 7.84 -8.67
CA ALA A 46 31.24 7.63 -7.63
C ALA A 46 31.90 7.70 -6.25
N LEU A 47 31.28 8.41 -5.31
CA LEU A 47 31.71 8.55 -3.92
C LEU A 47 30.77 7.73 -3.04
N ALA A 48 31.35 6.85 -2.22
CA ALA A 48 30.59 6.04 -1.29
C ALA A 48 30.09 6.86 -0.09
N VAL A 49 29.10 6.35 0.61
CA VAL A 49 28.65 6.89 1.90
C VAL A 49 29.85 6.96 2.86
N GLY A 50 29.98 8.10 3.55
CA GLY A 50 31.09 8.37 4.46
C GLY A 50 32.29 9.05 3.79
N ASP A 51 32.24 9.42 2.51
CA ASP A 51 33.26 10.23 1.86
C ASP A 51 33.36 11.63 2.49
N ALA A 52 34.58 12.14 2.65
CA ALA A 52 34.81 13.43 3.31
C ALA A 52 34.23 14.63 2.55
N SER A 53 34.04 14.51 1.24
CA SER A 53 33.50 15.57 0.36
C SER A 53 31.97 15.44 0.18
N CYS A 54 31.44 14.21 0.23
CA CYS A 54 30.01 13.89 0.13
C CYS A 54 29.65 12.80 1.16
N PRO A 55 29.35 13.19 2.41
CA PRO A 55 29.12 12.23 3.50
C PRO A 55 28.01 11.19 3.20
N ASN A 56 27.02 11.57 2.41
CA ASN A 56 25.86 10.71 2.05
C ASN A 56 25.97 10.11 0.64
N SER A 57 27.18 9.91 0.13
CA SER A 57 27.47 9.56 -1.24
C SER A 57 27.38 10.71 -2.24
N GLY A 58 27.77 10.46 -3.48
CA GLY A 58 27.74 11.47 -4.53
C GLY A 58 28.63 11.09 -5.70
N VAL A 59 28.88 12.09 -6.56
CA VAL A 59 29.78 11.96 -7.70
C VAL A 59 30.80 13.09 -7.67
N GLN A 60 32.05 12.75 -7.75
CA GLN A 60 33.15 13.70 -8.02
C GLN A 60 33.26 13.84 -9.55
N ILE A 61 33.26 15.07 -10.05
CA ILE A 61 33.40 15.41 -11.45
C ILE A 61 34.73 16.14 -11.63
N ASP A 62 35.69 15.46 -12.23
CA ASP A 62 36.98 16.04 -12.60
C ASP A 62 36.98 16.46 -14.07
N SER A 63 37.44 17.67 -14.35
CA SER A 63 37.58 18.19 -15.70
C SER A 63 38.95 18.79 -15.95
N GLY A 64 39.47 18.63 -17.18
CA GLY A 64 40.77 19.13 -17.55
C GLY A 64 41.07 18.99 -19.02
N LEU A 65 42.32 19.29 -19.40
CA LEU A 65 42.79 19.19 -20.77
C LEU A 65 43.76 18.01 -20.87
N ASP A 66 43.47 17.07 -21.78
CA ASP A 66 44.35 15.97 -22.16
C ASP A 66 45.58 16.55 -22.86
N SER A 67 46.62 16.81 -22.09
CA SER A 67 47.80 17.53 -22.56
C SER A 67 48.82 16.65 -23.26
N ASP A 68 48.73 15.33 -23.07
CA ASP A 68 49.60 14.33 -23.67
C ASP A 68 48.91 13.47 -24.71
N ALA A 69 47.62 13.73 -24.96
CA ALA A 69 46.76 13.02 -25.94
C ALA A 69 46.63 11.51 -25.62
N SER A 70 46.63 11.16 -24.32
CA SER A 70 46.47 9.77 -23.83
C SER A 70 45.02 9.26 -23.97
N GLY A 71 44.07 10.18 -24.04
CA GLY A 71 42.63 9.88 -24.02
C GLY A 71 42.08 9.58 -22.64
N THR A 72 42.90 9.78 -21.58
CA THR A 72 42.52 9.67 -20.16
C THR A 72 42.88 10.97 -19.45
N LEU A 73 42.15 11.32 -18.39
CA LEU A 73 42.44 12.51 -17.61
C LEU A 73 43.29 12.12 -16.38
N GLU A 74 44.59 12.37 -16.46
CA GLU A 74 45.50 12.11 -15.35
C GLU A 74 45.38 13.18 -14.26
N THR A 75 45.75 12.82 -13.02
CA THR A 75 45.65 13.73 -11.85
C THR A 75 46.38 15.07 -12.09
N SER A 76 47.46 15.09 -12.91
CA SER A 76 48.21 16.30 -13.27
C SER A 76 47.50 17.22 -14.27
N GLU A 77 46.46 16.73 -14.91
CA GLU A 77 45.70 17.42 -15.95
C GLU A 77 44.36 17.96 -15.46
N ILE A 78 43.93 17.55 -14.27
CA ILE A 78 42.71 18.02 -13.63
C ILE A 78 42.87 19.52 -13.31
N THR A 79 41.99 20.31 -13.90
CA THR A 79 41.95 21.79 -13.69
C THR A 79 40.81 22.22 -12.81
N ALA A 80 39.73 21.41 -12.71
CA ALA A 80 38.62 21.64 -11.80
C ALA A 80 38.07 20.30 -11.30
N THR A 81 37.68 20.29 -10.02
CA THR A 81 36.96 19.20 -9.36
C THR A 81 35.70 19.78 -8.76
N GLU A 82 34.55 19.24 -9.11
CA GLU A 82 33.27 19.57 -8.53
C GLU A 82 32.65 18.32 -7.88
N TYR A 83 31.80 18.53 -6.89
CA TYR A 83 31.12 17.45 -6.17
C TYR A 83 29.61 17.67 -6.27
N VAL A 84 28.92 16.65 -6.78
CA VAL A 84 27.46 16.58 -6.73
C VAL A 84 27.13 15.56 -5.64
N CYS A 85 26.84 16.06 -4.44
CA CYS A 85 26.52 15.23 -3.29
C CYS A 85 25.02 14.94 -3.27
N VAL A 86 24.66 13.72 -2.92
CA VAL A 86 23.29 13.41 -2.51
C VAL A 86 22.99 14.29 -1.30
N ALA A 87 21.94 15.09 -1.39
CA ALA A 87 21.47 15.88 -0.27
C ALA A 87 21.20 14.91 0.89
N GLY A 88 21.85 15.12 2.02
CA GLY A 88 21.60 14.27 3.18
C GLY A 88 20.11 14.36 3.50
N ALA A 89 19.46 13.21 3.60
CA ALA A 89 18.27 13.16 4.41
C ALA A 89 18.64 13.83 5.73
N THR A 90 17.93 14.87 6.10
CA THR A 90 18.09 15.50 7.43
C THR A 90 17.86 14.35 8.40
N SER A 91 18.90 13.87 9.08
CA SER A 91 18.72 12.90 10.15
C SER A 91 17.77 13.55 11.14
N ILE A 92 16.54 13.04 11.18
CA ILE A 92 15.57 13.50 12.16
C ILE A 92 16.18 13.14 13.50
N SER A 93 16.44 14.14 14.34
CA SER A 93 16.84 13.86 15.72
C SER A 93 15.69 13.09 16.39
N SER A 94 15.97 12.33 17.42
CA SER A 94 14.94 11.63 18.21
C SER A 94 13.78 12.56 18.65
N ASN A 95 14.04 13.86 18.83
CA ASN A 95 13.00 14.84 19.08
C ASN A 95 12.13 15.15 17.86
N GLU A 96 12.66 15.02 16.64
CA GLU A 96 11.90 15.24 15.40
C GLU A 96 11.03 14.04 15.03
N LEU A 97 11.46 12.80 15.38
CA LEU A 97 10.61 11.62 15.32
C LEU A 97 9.28 11.84 16.06
N LEU A 98 9.38 12.37 17.30
CA LEU A 98 8.21 12.71 18.11
C LEU A 98 7.48 13.97 17.61
N THR A 99 8.13 14.84 16.84
CA THR A 99 7.50 16.04 16.29
C THR A 99 6.52 15.71 15.17
N SER A 100 6.80 14.68 14.35
CA SER A 100 5.83 14.17 13.37
C SER A 100 4.56 13.61 14.03
N LEU A 101 4.66 13.20 15.29
CA LEU A 101 3.55 12.71 16.11
C LEU A 101 2.76 13.84 16.82
N ASN A 102 3.10 15.12 16.60
CA ASN A 102 2.40 16.28 17.18
C ASN A 102 1.34 16.89 16.24
N ASN A 103 1.00 16.20 15.16
CA ASN A 103 -0.11 16.57 14.29
C ASN A 103 -1.44 16.53 15.06
N ASP A 104 -2.38 17.45 14.76
CA ASP A 104 -3.65 17.55 15.47
C ASP A 104 -4.47 16.26 15.39
N TRP A 105 -4.46 15.58 14.24
CA TRP A 105 -5.12 14.27 14.08
C TRP A 105 -4.52 13.21 15.00
N PHE A 106 -3.20 13.18 15.13
CA PHE A 106 -2.51 12.26 16.01
C PHE A 106 -2.83 12.53 17.49
N THR A 107 -2.74 13.80 17.92
CA THR A 107 -3.02 14.15 19.31
C THR A 107 -4.48 13.95 19.69
N ASP A 108 -5.41 14.24 18.79
CA ASP A 108 -6.84 13.98 18.97
C ASP A 108 -7.14 12.48 19.03
N GLY A 109 -6.47 11.67 18.20
CA GLY A 109 -6.55 10.21 18.22
C GLY A 109 -6.04 9.63 19.55
N ALA A 110 -4.88 10.06 20.02
CA ALA A 110 -4.34 9.66 21.32
C ALA A 110 -5.29 10.04 22.47
N GLN A 111 -5.94 11.21 22.42
CA GLN A 111 -6.94 11.62 23.41
C GLN A 111 -8.19 10.73 23.35
N GLN A 112 -8.63 10.30 22.15
CA GLN A 112 -9.76 9.37 22.02
C GLN A 112 -9.49 8.02 22.66
N VAL A 113 -8.26 7.51 22.67
CA VAL A 113 -7.87 6.32 23.42
C VAL A 113 -8.11 6.54 24.92
N GLU A 114 -7.66 7.66 25.47
CA GLU A 114 -7.89 7.98 26.90
C GLU A 114 -9.37 8.10 27.24
N ASP A 115 -10.16 8.72 26.36
CA ASP A 115 -11.61 8.85 26.52
C ASP A 115 -12.30 7.47 26.43
N ALA A 116 -11.89 6.59 25.53
CA ALA A 116 -12.41 5.23 25.41
C ALA A 116 -12.07 4.38 26.63
N LYS A 117 -10.85 4.49 27.16
CA LYS A 117 -10.44 3.86 28.43
C LYS A 117 -11.31 4.33 29.60
N ALA A 118 -11.53 5.65 29.69
CA ALA A 118 -12.37 6.24 30.74
C ALA A 118 -13.84 5.79 30.63
N ALA A 119 -14.40 5.76 29.42
CA ALA A 119 -15.76 5.29 29.15
C ALA A 119 -15.93 3.80 29.50
N TRP A 120 -14.95 2.97 29.16
CA TRP A 120 -14.97 1.55 29.52
C TRP A 120 -14.92 1.33 31.02
N LEU A 121 -14.09 2.09 31.74
CA LEU A 121 -14.03 2.10 33.20
C LEU A 121 -15.38 2.47 33.83
N GLU A 122 -16.05 3.50 33.28
CA GLU A 122 -17.36 3.95 33.77
C GLU A 122 -18.46 2.93 33.47
N ALA A 123 -18.53 2.43 32.22
CA ALA A 123 -19.56 1.51 31.76
C ALA A 123 -19.52 0.17 32.52
N THR A 124 -18.32 -0.31 32.85
CA THR A 124 -18.15 -1.57 33.58
C THR A 124 -18.29 -1.41 35.11
N SER A 125 -18.45 -0.19 35.61
CA SER A 125 -18.66 0.09 37.04
C SER A 125 -20.13 -0.06 37.43
N THR A 126 -20.45 -1.10 38.19
CA THR A 126 -21.79 -1.30 38.75
C THR A 126 -22.11 -0.37 39.96
N SER A 127 -21.12 0.38 40.46
CA SER A 127 -21.28 1.31 41.55
C SER A 127 -20.32 2.49 41.43
N LYS A 128 -20.87 3.67 41.13
CA LYS A 128 -20.12 4.94 41.03
C LYS A 128 -19.41 5.36 42.35
N THR A 129 -19.59 4.63 43.45
CA THR A 129 -19.08 5.00 44.77
C THR A 129 -17.99 4.06 45.31
N ASN A 130 -17.65 2.98 44.60
CA ASN A 130 -16.63 2.05 45.08
C ASN A 130 -15.25 2.37 44.45
N THR A 131 -14.53 3.26 45.11
CA THR A 131 -13.19 3.70 44.69
C THR A 131 -12.16 2.58 44.58
N THR A 132 -12.31 1.48 45.35
CA THR A 132 -11.40 0.32 45.29
C THR A 132 -11.58 -0.46 43.99
N ILE A 133 -12.82 -0.63 43.52
CA ILE A 133 -13.08 -1.30 42.24
C ILE A 133 -12.59 -0.45 41.09
N LEU A 134 -12.80 0.86 41.10
CA LEU A 134 -12.33 1.78 40.09
C LEU A 134 -10.79 1.82 39.98
N SER A 135 -10.11 1.86 41.15
CA SER A 135 -8.64 1.84 41.15
C SER A 135 -8.05 0.51 40.67
N SER A 136 -8.66 -0.64 41.02
CA SER A 136 -8.19 -1.93 40.52
C SER A 136 -8.39 -2.09 39.00
N ARG A 137 -9.47 -1.52 38.43
CA ARG A 137 -9.74 -1.53 36.99
C ARG A 137 -8.83 -0.58 36.21
N ALA A 138 -8.55 0.61 36.74
CA ALA A 138 -7.55 1.51 36.17
C ALA A 138 -6.19 0.81 36.10
N THR A 139 -5.76 0.14 37.19
CA THR A 139 -4.53 -0.66 37.16
C THR A 139 -4.59 -1.78 36.14
N THR A 140 -5.74 -2.42 35.90
CA THR A 140 -5.90 -3.46 34.89
C THR A 140 -5.76 -2.88 33.49
N ILE A 141 -6.38 -1.73 33.20
CA ILE A 141 -6.23 -1.07 31.89
C ILE A 141 -4.77 -0.70 31.64
N GLU A 142 -4.11 -0.04 32.56
CA GLU A 142 -2.69 0.29 32.40
C GLU A 142 -1.81 -0.97 32.27
N SER A 143 -2.20 -2.10 32.82
CA SER A 143 -1.48 -3.36 32.66
C SER A 143 -1.71 -4.03 31.30
N ILE A 144 -2.65 -3.55 30.47
CA ILE A 144 -2.90 -4.05 29.12
C ILE A 144 -2.03 -3.29 28.09
N LYS A 145 -1.61 -2.06 28.38
CA LYS A 145 -0.71 -1.32 27.51
C LYS A 145 0.59 -2.11 27.28
N GLY A 146 0.97 -2.28 26.02
CA GLY A 146 2.17 -3.01 25.64
C GLY A 146 2.11 -4.53 25.86
N GLN A 147 0.93 -5.13 26.07
CA GLN A 147 0.80 -6.59 26.24
C GLN A 147 0.73 -7.34 24.91
N ALA A 148 0.40 -6.66 23.80
CA ALA A 148 0.44 -7.30 22.51
C ALA A 148 1.89 -7.50 22.06
N LYS A 149 2.34 -8.74 22.11
CA LYS A 149 3.60 -9.15 21.51
C LYS A 149 3.50 -9.03 20.00
N ASN A 150 2.37 -9.45 19.45
CA ASN A 150 2.08 -9.45 18.03
C ASN A 150 0.89 -8.54 17.70
N VAL A 151 0.95 -7.91 16.53
CA VAL A 151 -0.15 -7.12 15.95
C VAL A 151 -0.40 -7.60 14.54
N ILE A 152 -1.66 -7.94 14.22
CA ILE A 152 -2.08 -8.27 12.86
C ILE A 152 -3.22 -7.33 12.46
N LEU A 153 -3.00 -6.53 11.43
CA LEU A 153 -4.00 -5.67 10.81
C LEU A 153 -4.48 -6.30 9.51
N PHE A 154 -5.73 -6.71 9.46
CA PHE A 154 -6.41 -7.20 8.27
C PHE A 154 -7.24 -6.08 7.64
N VAL A 155 -7.01 -5.81 6.36
CA VAL A 155 -7.72 -4.79 5.57
C VAL A 155 -8.38 -5.44 4.36
N GLY A 156 -9.71 -5.48 4.35
CA GLY A 156 -10.47 -5.81 3.15
C GLY A 156 -10.73 -4.53 2.36
N ASP A 157 -9.95 -4.31 1.29
CA ASP A 157 -10.08 -3.11 0.46
C ASP A 157 -11.49 -3.01 -0.11
N GLY A 158 -12.18 -1.90 0.15
CA GLY A 158 -13.54 -1.70 -0.29
C GLY A 158 -14.61 -2.57 0.39
N MET A 159 -14.27 -3.28 1.47
CA MET A 159 -15.16 -4.24 2.16
C MET A 159 -16.18 -3.50 3.05
N GLY A 160 -17.13 -2.79 2.45
CA GLY A 160 -18.22 -2.14 3.16
C GLY A 160 -19.17 -3.12 3.89
N VAL A 161 -20.06 -2.60 4.73
CA VAL A 161 -21.01 -3.43 5.51
C VAL A 161 -21.90 -4.30 4.63
N SER A 162 -22.32 -3.78 3.47
CA SER A 162 -23.12 -4.56 2.50
C SER A 162 -22.32 -5.73 1.90
N THR A 163 -21.03 -5.54 1.67
CA THR A 163 -20.11 -6.58 1.19
C THR A 163 -19.98 -7.70 2.20
N ILE A 164 -19.70 -7.39 3.46
CA ILE A 164 -19.64 -8.37 4.57
C ILE A 164 -20.95 -9.17 4.65
N THR A 165 -22.09 -8.49 4.62
CA THR A 165 -23.40 -9.15 4.72
C THR A 165 -23.66 -10.08 3.54
N ALA A 166 -23.35 -9.66 2.31
CA ALA A 166 -23.55 -10.46 1.11
C ALA A 166 -22.60 -11.65 1.04
N ALA A 167 -21.32 -11.47 1.42
CA ALA A 167 -20.32 -12.54 1.47
C ALA A 167 -20.69 -13.61 2.50
N ARG A 168 -21.12 -13.22 3.70
CA ARG A 168 -21.64 -14.14 4.72
C ARG A 168 -22.77 -15.02 4.17
N ILE A 169 -23.74 -14.40 3.49
CA ILE A 169 -24.88 -15.14 2.90
C ILE A 169 -24.38 -16.07 1.80
N LEU A 170 -23.46 -15.61 0.93
CA LEU A 170 -22.91 -16.43 -0.14
C LEU A 170 -22.16 -17.63 0.42
N GLU A 171 -21.28 -17.46 1.41
CA GLU A 171 -20.53 -18.54 2.05
C GLU A 171 -21.47 -19.61 2.61
N GLY A 172 -22.51 -19.21 3.35
CA GLY A 172 -23.50 -20.16 3.86
C GLY A 172 -24.24 -20.90 2.75
N GLN A 173 -24.56 -20.22 1.64
CA GLN A 173 -25.20 -20.86 0.46
C GLN A 173 -24.27 -21.82 -0.25
N LEU A 174 -22.99 -21.51 -0.38
CA LEU A 174 -21.97 -22.43 -0.91
C LEU A 174 -21.83 -23.69 -0.03
N ASN A 175 -22.01 -23.55 1.28
CA ASN A 175 -22.04 -24.65 2.25
C ASN A 175 -23.38 -25.44 2.25
N GLY A 176 -24.34 -25.08 1.40
CA GLY A 176 -25.63 -25.77 1.25
C GLY A 176 -26.70 -25.35 2.25
N GLU A 177 -26.50 -24.22 2.93
CA GLU A 177 -27.42 -23.62 3.89
C GLU A 177 -28.27 -22.50 3.25
N GLN A 178 -29.04 -21.78 4.06
CA GLN A 178 -29.80 -20.61 3.56
C GLN A 178 -28.92 -19.36 3.46
N GLY A 179 -27.90 -19.26 4.30
CA GLY A 179 -26.87 -18.24 4.29
C GLY A 179 -27.04 -17.13 5.34
N GLU A 180 -28.26 -16.73 5.67
CA GLU A 180 -28.51 -15.60 6.55
C GLU A 180 -28.03 -15.82 8.02
N ASP A 181 -27.94 -17.07 8.47
CA ASP A 181 -27.45 -17.44 9.82
C ASP A 181 -25.96 -17.76 9.84
N ASN A 182 -25.29 -17.76 8.69
CA ASN A 182 -23.85 -17.99 8.62
C ASN A 182 -23.09 -16.84 9.30
N GLN A 183 -21.83 -17.06 9.62
CA GLN A 183 -20.92 -16.05 10.17
C GLN A 183 -19.56 -16.17 9.51
N LEU A 184 -19.04 -15.09 8.98
CA LEU A 184 -17.63 -14.98 8.62
C LEU A 184 -16.77 -15.03 9.89
N SER A 185 -15.54 -15.48 9.81
CA SER A 185 -14.67 -15.76 10.97
C SER A 185 -14.55 -14.59 11.95
N PHE A 186 -14.40 -13.39 11.42
CA PHE A 186 -14.20 -12.17 12.20
C PHE A 186 -15.51 -11.59 12.80
N GLU A 187 -16.68 -11.97 12.31
CA GLU A 187 -17.95 -11.50 12.87
C GLU A 187 -18.21 -12.03 14.29
N SER A 188 -17.45 -13.04 14.71
CA SER A 188 -17.49 -13.57 16.07
C SER A 188 -16.57 -12.83 17.05
N PHE A 189 -15.78 -11.86 16.62
CA PHE A 189 -14.87 -11.13 17.49
C PHE A 189 -15.62 -10.34 18.57
N PRO A 190 -15.08 -10.27 19.79
CA PRO A 190 -15.80 -9.74 20.94
C PRO A 190 -16.00 -8.21 20.91
N PHE A 191 -15.22 -7.48 20.12
CA PHE A 191 -15.30 -6.03 20.01
C PHE A 191 -15.55 -5.63 18.58
N ALA A 192 -16.48 -4.69 18.39
CA ALA A 192 -16.80 -4.13 17.09
C ALA A 192 -17.21 -2.66 17.20
N GLY A 193 -16.91 -1.90 16.17
CA GLY A 193 -17.24 -0.48 16.01
C GLY A 193 -17.36 -0.10 14.54
N LEU A 194 -17.43 1.20 14.29
CA LEU A 194 -17.40 1.78 12.95
C LEU A 194 -16.26 2.80 12.84
N ALA A 195 -15.65 2.90 11.69
CA ALA A 195 -14.64 3.90 11.36
C ALA A 195 -15.15 4.85 10.26
N LYS A 196 -14.92 6.15 10.43
CA LYS A 196 -15.23 7.19 9.44
C LYS A 196 -14.11 7.27 8.41
N THR A 197 -14.42 7.06 7.16
CA THR A 197 -13.45 6.80 6.10
C THR A 197 -13.00 8.03 5.30
N TYR A 198 -13.65 9.19 5.43
CA TYR A 198 -13.34 10.39 4.64
C TYR A 198 -11.86 10.81 4.75
N ASN A 199 -11.29 11.30 3.63
CA ASN A 199 -9.98 11.96 3.61
C ASN A 199 -10.11 13.44 3.97
N VAL A 200 -9.02 14.12 4.25
CA VAL A 200 -9.07 15.53 4.69
C VAL A 200 -9.74 16.42 3.64
N ASP A 201 -9.47 16.18 2.37
CA ASP A 201 -10.00 16.96 1.24
C ASP A 201 -11.23 16.34 0.55
N ALA A 202 -11.67 15.11 0.93
CA ALA A 202 -12.73 14.39 0.21
C ALA A 202 -13.73 13.66 1.12
N GLN A 203 -15.02 13.80 0.80
CA GLN A 203 -16.12 13.07 1.47
C GLN A 203 -16.12 11.57 1.17
N THR A 204 -15.70 11.20 -0.04
CA THR A 204 -15.52 9.81 -0.47
C THR A 204 -14.02 9.58 -0.55
N PRO A 205 -13.49 8.63 0.19
CA PRO A 205 -12.06 8.42 0.32
C PRO A 205 -11.44 7.67 -0.85
N ASP A 206 -10.09 7.63 -0.84
CA ASP A 206 -9.32 6.64 -1.56
C ASP A 206 -8.43 5.83 -0.60
N SER A 207 -7.93 4.68 -1.06
CA SER A 207 -7.15 3.75 -0.24
C SER A 207 -5.80 4.34 0.23
N ALA A 208 -5.22 5.31 -0.48
CA ALA A 208 -3.96 5.94 -0.10
C ALA A 208 -4.10 6.75 1.19
N GLY A 209 -5.08 7.65 1.24
CA GLY A 209 -5.31 8.47 2.42
C GLY A 209 -5.89 7.68 3.59
N THR A 210 -6.78 6.71 3.34
CA THR A 210 -7.34 5.86 4.41
C THR A 210 -6.30 4.97 5.05
N MET A 211 -5.46 4.31 4.25
CA MET A 211 -4.41 3.46 4.81
C MET A 211 -3.32 4.28 5.48
N THR A 212 -2.96 5.45 4.95
CA THR A 212 -2.06 6.38 5.65
C THR A 212 -2.60 6.71 7.03
N ALA A 213 -3.91 6.99 7.16
CA ALA A 213 -4.52 7.25 8.47
C ALA A 213 -4.43 6.05 9.42
N MET A 214 -4.69 4.83 8.94
CA MET A 214 -4.63 3.60 9.74
C MET A 214 -3.19 3.25 10.16
N MET A 215 -2.21 3.59 9.35
CA MET A 215 -0.80 3.24 9.62
C MET A 215 -0.03 4.30 10.39
N SER A 216 -0.45 5.57 10.33
CA SER A 216 0.30 6.68 10.95
C SER A 216 -0.43 7.40 12.09
N GLY A 217 -1.75 7.20 12.23
CA GLY A 217 -2.57 7.96 13.16
C GLY A 217 -2.93 9.37 12.66
N VAL A 218 -2.60 9.71 11.41
CA VAL A 218 -2.84 11.02 10.80
C VAL A 218 -3.67 10.87 9.53
N LYS A 219 -4.80 11.56 9.44
CA LYS A 219 -5.55 11.65 8.18
C LYS A 219 -4.85 12.57 7.20
N THR A 220 -4.97 12.27 5.91
CA THR A 220 -4.36 13.03 4.84
C THR A 220 -5.29 13.17 3.62
N ASP A 221 -4.80 13.79 2.58
CA ASP A 221 -5.51 14.05 1.33
C ASP A 221 -5.61 12.79 0.44
N VAL A 222 -6.52 12.84 -0.54
CA VAL A 222 -6.69 11.80 -1.55
C VAL A 222 -5.43 11.61 -2.38
N GLY A 223 -4.99 10.35 -2.52
CA GLY A 223 -3.95 9.96 -3.47
C GLY A 223 -2.52 10.21 -3.03
N VAL A 224 -2.27 10.51 -1.75
CA VAL A 224 -0.93 10.64 -1.17
C VAL A 224 -0.65 9.53 -0.16
N ILE A 225 0.60 9.16 0.04
CA ILE A 225 1.00 7.99 0.83
C ILE A 225 2.02 8.37 1.90
N GLY A 226 1.73 8.05 3.16
CA GLY A 226 2.67 8.16 4.27
C GLY A 226 3.12 9.59 4.59
N VAL A 227 2.33 10.58 4.21
CA VAL A 227 2.58 12.02 4.40
C VAL A 227 1.31 12.69 4.98
N ASP A 228 1.47 13.83 5.64
CA ASP A 228 0.35 14.58 6.21
C ASP A 228 -0.39 15.44 5.19
N GLU A 229 -1.39 16.21 5.65
CA GLU A 229 -2.25 17.06 4.81
C GLU A 229 -1.59 18.36 4.31
N ASP A 230 -0.39 18.67 4.71
CA ASP A 230 0.33 19.90 4.32
C ASP A 230 1.07 19.76 2.98
N ILE A 231 0.92 18.61 2.29
CA ILE A 231 1.54 18.38 0.99
C ILE A 231 0.63 18.78 -0.17
N GLU A 232 1.21 18.97 -1.36
CA GLU A 232 0.49 19.14 -2.61
C GLU A 232 0.66 17.88 -3.48
N ARG A 233 -0.44 17.20 -3.79
CA ARG A 233 -0.41 15.95 -4.55
C ARG A 233 0.30 16.13 -5.89
N GLY A 234 1.27 15.25 -6.17
CA GLY A 234 2.12 15.29 -7.38
C GLY A 234 3.33 16.22 -7.27
N GLU A 235 3.48 16.97 -6.18
CA GLU A 235 4.60 17.90 -5.96
C GLU A 235 5.65 17.30 -5.02
N CYS A 236 6.69 16.69 -5.59
CA CYS A 236 7.79 16.05 -4.88
C CYS A 236 8.41 16.93 -3.78
N SER A 237 8.54 18.23 -4.05
CA SER A 237 9.19 19.19 -3.13
C SER A 237 8.43 19.40 -1.83
N THR A 238 7.19 18.91 -1.73
CA THR A 238 6.36 19.05 -0.52
C THR A 238 6.41 17.82 0.38
N VAL A 239 7.06 16.73 -0.04
CA VAL A 239 7.18 15.50 0.76
C VAL A 239 8.10 15.71 1.96
N ALA A 240 9.29 16.31 1.72
CA ALA A 240 10.30 16.47 2.75
C ALA A 240 9.81 17.32 3.92
N GLY A 241 9.76 16.74 5.10
CA GLY A 241 9.31 17.36 6.35
C GLY A 241 7.83 17.13 6.67
N ASN A 242 7.09 16.43 5.80
CA ASN A 242 5.69 16.04 5.98
C ASN A 242 5.51 14.51 6.01
N GLU A 243 6.63 13.76 6.07
CA GLU A 243 6.61 12.30 6.19
C GLU A 243 6.13 11.87 7.58
N LEU A 244 5.29 10.86 7.61
CA LEU A 244 4.72 10.28 8.82
C LEU A 244 5.37 8.93 9.12
N PHE A 245 5.62 8.64 10.40
CA PHE A 245 6.01 7.29 10.80
C PHE A 245 4.80 6.37 10.80
N THR A 246 5.00 5.15 10.31
CA THR A 246 3.98 4.11 10.28
C THR A 246 4.13 3.14 11.43
N ALA A 247 3.06 2.41 11.75
CA ALA A 247 3.09 1.35 12.76
C ALA A 247 4.12 0.25 12.41
N LEU A 248 4.35 -0.01 11.11
CA LEU A 248 5.39 -0.95 10.66
C LEU A 248 6.79 -0.39 10.94
N GLU A 249 7.07 0.87 10.57
CA GLU A 249 8.35 1.52 10.88
C GLU A 249 8.61 1.56 12.39
N LEU A 250 7.58 1.82 13.20
CA LEU A 250 7.71 1.79 14.67
C LEU A 250 7.94 0.37 15.21
N ALA A 251 7.37 -0.66 14.58
CA ALA A 251 7.61 -2.05 14.94
C ALA A 251 9.06 -2.46 14.66
N GLU A 252 9.61 -2.08 13.51
CA GLU A 252 11.04 -2.24 13.18
C GLU A 252 11.95 -1.55 14.20
N ILE A 253 11.65 -0.30 14.55
CA ILE A 253 12.41 0.45 15.57
C ILE A 253 12.32 -0.24 16.94
N ALA A 254 11.21 -0.90 17.22
CA ALA A 254 11.02 -1.68 18.45
C ALA A 254 11.71 -3.06 18.42
N GLY A 255 12.35 -3.43 17.31
CA GLY A 255 13.04 -4.72 17.12
C GLY A 255 12.08 -5.89 16.93
N LYS A 256 10.89 -5.66 16.34
CA LYS A 256 9.93 -6.69 15.99
C LYS A 256 10.07 -7.04 14.52
N SER A 257 9.90 -8.32 14.18
CA SER A 257 9.78 -8.73 12.78
C SER A 257 8.54 -8.13 12.13
N THR A 258 8.61 -7.82 10.82
CA THR A 258 7.52 -7.18 10.10
C THR A 258 7.13 -7.91 8.81
N GLY A 259 5.86 -7.77 8.43
CA GLY A 259 5.36 -8.40 7.21
C GLY A 259 4.25 -7.61 6.53
N ILE A 260 4.21 -7.73 5.20
CA ILE A 260 3.20 -7.12 4.33
C ILE A 260 2.69 -8.18 3.36
N ILE A 261 1.37 -8.36 3.31
CA ILE A 261 0.69 -9.24 2.38
C ILE A 261 -0.38 -8.46 1.64
N SER A 262 -0.49 -8.67 0.33
CA SER A 262 -1.60 -8.15 -0.48
C SER A 262 -1.94 -9.08 -1.63
N THR A 263 -3.22 -9.18 -1.97
CA THR A 263 -3.65 -9.77 -3.25
C THR A 263 -3.61 -8.75 -4.40
N ALA A 264 -3.36 -7.47 -4.09
CA ALA A 264 -3.04 -6.43 -5.08
C ALA A 264 -1.54 -6.42 -5.40
N ARG A 265 -1.09 -5.41 -6.19
CA ARG A 265 0.33 -5.11 -6.33
C ARG A 265 0.89 -4.63 -5.00
N ILE A 266 2.06 -5.08 -4.62
CA ILE A 266 2.70 -4.65 -3.36
C ILE A 266 3.06 -3.15 -3.35
N THR A 267 3.08 -2.54 -4.51
CA THR A 267 3.27 -1.10 -4.72
C THR A 267 1.95 -0.31 -4.78
N HIS A 268 0.79 -1.00 -4.76
CA HIS A 268 -0.53 -0.35 -4.69
C HIS A 268 -0.70 0.41 -3.36
N ALA A 269 -1.64 1.35 -3.32
CA ALA A 269 -1.76 2.33 -2.24
C ALA A 269 -1.80 1.75 -0.83
N THR A 270 -2.59 0.70 -0.61
CA THR A 270 -2.78 0.09 0.72
C THR A 270 -1.51 -0.55 1.27
N PRO A 271 -0.83 -1.49 0.58
CA PRO A 271 0.43 -2.00 1.08
C PRO A 271 1.53 -0.94 1.08
N ALA A 272 1.59 -0.05 0.07
CA ALA A 272 2.60 1.01 0.00
C ALA A 272 2.55 1.96 1.20
N ALA A 273 1.36 2.27 1.74
CA ALA A 273 1.23 3.15 2.90
C ALA A 273 1.81 2.56 4.20
N THR A 274 2.23 1.29 4.21
CA THR A 274 2.94 0.70 5.34
C THR A 274 4.41 1.12 5.40
N TYR A 275 5.05 1.40 4.23
CA TYR A 275 6.49 1.62 4.13
C TYR A 275 6.90 2.86 3.32
N ALA A 276 6.08 3.31 2.37
CA ALA A 276 6.46 4.38 1.44
C ALA A 276 5.96 5.77 1.85
N LYS A 277 6.65 6.80 1.33
CA LYS A 277 6.30 8.21 1.44
C LYS A 277 6.24 8.79 0.02
N SER A 278 5.04 9.13 -0.46
CA SER A 278 4.88 9.58 -1.84
C SER A 278 3.84 10.69 -1.98
N ALA A 279 4.15 11.68 -2.78
CA ALA A 279 3.21 12.74 -3.16
C ALA A 279 2.13 12.25 -4.14
N ASP A 280 2.27 11.09 -4.75
CA ASP A 280 1.21 10.47 -5.57
C ASP A 280 1.28 8.95 -5.47
N ARG A 281 0.13 8.31 -5.19
CA ARG A 281 -0.04 6.85 -5.13
C ARG A 281 0.28 6.13 -6.45
N ASN A 282 0.25 6.86 -7.56
CA ASN A 282 0.54 6.31 -8.88
C ASN A 282 2.03 6.22 -9.19
N TRP A 283 2.92 6.71 -8.34
CA TRP A 283 4.37 6.62 -8.55
C TRP A 283 4.90 5.24 -8.13
N GLU A 284 4.30 4.18 -8.70
CA GLU A 284 4.63 2.80 -8.34
C GLU A 284 6.04 2.41 -8.77
N ASP A 285 6.48 2.92 -9.95
CA ASP A 285 7.86 2.84 -10.41
C ASP A 285 8.28 4.14 -11.13
N ILE A 286 9.53 4.21 -11.54
CA ILE A 286 10.09 5.41 -12.17
C ILE A 286 9.43 5.80 -13.49
N SER A 287 8.77 4.86 -14.19
CA SER A 287 8.07 5.16 -15.45
C SER A 287 6.77 5.94 -15.23
N ASP A 288 6.22 5.86 -14.02
CA ASP A 288 4.99 6.53 -13.62
C ASP A 288 5.24 7.95 -13.07
N MET A 289 6.50 8.25 -12.77
CA MET A 289 6.89 9.53 -12.18
C MET A 289 7.08 10.63 -13.25
N PRO A 290 6.60 11.86 -13.03
CA PRO A 290 6.97 12.98 -13.88
C PRO A 290 8.47 13.27 -13.76
N ALA A 291 9.08 13.71 -14.87
CA ALA A 291 10.52 13.95 -14.92
C ALA A 291 10.99 14.96 -13.84
N GLU A 292 10.16 15.94 -13.54
CA GLU A 292 10.41 16.94 -12.52
C GLU A 292 10.52 16.35 -11.10
N ALA A 293 9.74 15.30 -10.80
CA ALA A 293 9.81 14.61 -9.51
C ALA A 293 11.08 13.76 -9.41
N VAL A 294 11.46 13.09 -10.50
CA VAL A 294 12.73 12.34 -10.58
C VAL A 294 13.94 13.28 -10.43
N GLU A 295 13.93 14.42 -11.13
CA GLU A 295 14.99 15.43 -11.03
C GLU A 295 15.06 16.07 -9.63
N ALA A 296 13.94 16.14 -8.91
CA ALA A 296 13.88 16.64 -7.55
C ALA A 296 14.36 15.61 -6.50
N GLY A 297 14.56 14.36 -6.91
CA GLY A 297 15.10 13.29 -6.06
C GLY A 297 14.05 12.50 -5.28
N CYS A 298 12.76 12.54 -5.66
CA CYS A 298 11.78 11.61 -5.12
C CYS A 298 12.05 10.19 -5.62
N MET A 299 11.83 9.22 -4.75
CA MET A 299 11.92 7.79 -5.07
C MET A 299 10.53 7.26 -5.42
N ASP A 300 10.48 6.34 -6.38
CA ASP A 300 9.27 5.54 -6.62
C ASP A 300 8.98 4.57 -5.48
N ILE A 301 7.74 4.07 -5.42
CA ILE A 301 7.27 3.21 -4.33
C ILE A 301 8.03 1.88 -4.30
N ALA A 302 8.30 1.25 -5.46
CA ALA A 302 9.06 -0.01 -5.52
C ALA A 302 10.50 0.18 -5.03
N GLU A 303 11.15 1.29 -5.38
CA GLU A 303 12.50 1.61 -4.91
C GLU A 303 12.53 1.83 -3.39
N GLN A 304 11.50 2.46 -2.82
CA GLN A 304 11.42 2.65 -1.36
C GLN A 304 11.31 1.32 -0.62
N LEU A 305 10.60 0.32 -1.16
CA LEU A 305 10.49 -1.00 -0.55
C LEU A 305 11.85 -1.70 -0.41
N ILE A 306 12.65 -1.72 -1.47
CA ILE A 306 13.95 -2.42 -1.43
C ILE A 306 15.04 -1.66 -0.66
N ASN A 307 14.84 -0.37 -0.40
CA ASN A 307 15.73 0.47 0.39
C ASN A 307 15.16 0.78 1.79
N PHE A 308 14.11 0.10 2.22
CA PHE A 308 13.36 0.42 3.45
C PHE A 308 14.27 0.53 4.68
N GLU A 309 15.11 -0.46 4.92
CA GLU A 309 16.11 -0.48 6.01
C GLU A 309 16.97 0.80 6.00
N THR A 310 17.63 1.06 4.87
CA THR A 310 18.52 2.24 4.73
C THR A 310 17.76 3.56 4.92
N LEU A 311 16.51 3.64 4.43
CA LEU A 311 15.66 4.84 4.57
C LEU A 311 15.23 5.05 6.01
N LEU A 312 14.92 3.99 6.74
CA LEU A 312 14.54 4.05 8.14
C LEU A 312 15.73 4.41 9.03
N GLU A 313 16.89 3.79 8.81
CA GLU A 313 18.13 4.11 9.52
C GLU A 313 18.60 5.55 9.30
N ALA A 314 18.35 6.09 8.10
CA ALA A 314 18.66 7.50 7.81
C ALA A 314 17.79 8.49 8.61
N LYS A 315 16.62 8.05 9.09
CA LYS A 315 15.69 8.88 9.89
C LYS A 315 15.94 8.77 11.40
N VAL A 316 16.54 7.69 11.86
CA VAL A 316 16.69 7.38 13.30
C VAL A 316 18.16 7.15 13.64
N ASP A 317 18.74 8.03 14.46
CA ASP A 317 20.14 7.95 14.86
C ASP A 317 20.47 6.65 15.59
N ASN A 318 21.53 5.93 15.15
CA ASN A 318 22.04 4.67 15.71
C ASN A 318 21.05 3.51 15.65
N LEU A 319 20.02 3.56 14.83
CA LEU A 319 19.19 2.41 14.55
C LEU A 319 20.01 1.40 13.73
N ASP A 320 19.84 0.13 14.04
CA ASP A 320 20.36 -1.04 13.30
C ASP A 320 19.10 -1.87 12.96
N ALA A 321 18.32 -1.37 11.99
CA ALA A 321 17.13 -2.05 11.50
C ALA A 321 17.56 -3.21 10.60
N ASP A 322 16.81 -4.26 10.57
CA ASP A 322 17.11 -5.39 9.70
C ASP A 322 16.18 -5.49 8.47
N GLY A 323 15.13 -4.62 8.42
CA GLY A 323 14.22 -4.48 7.31
C GLY A 323 13.12 -5.54 7.27
N ILE A 324 12.16 -5.40 6.37
CA ILE A 324 10.92 -6.20 6.32
C ILE A 324 11.22 -7.66 6.02
N GLU A 325 10.77 -8.60 6.89
CA GLU A 325 11.03 -10.04 6.75
C GLU A 325 10.15 -10.69 5.71
N VAL A 326 8.87 -10.32 5.62
CA VAL A 326 7.92 -10.96 4.71
C VAL A 326 7.21 -9.95 3.85
N VAL A 327 7.38 -10.10 2.54
CA VAL A 327 6.64 -9.30 1.54
C VAL A 327 6.03 -10.25 0.53
N PHE A 328 4.69 -10.35 0.49
CA PHE A 328 3.96 -11.17 -0.47
C PHE A 328 2.91 -10.35 -1.21
N GLY A 329 2.89 -10.43 -2.54
CA GLY A 329 1.87 -9.79 -3.36
C GLY A 329 2.11 -9.91 -4.86
N GLY A 330 1.39 -9.09 -5.63
CA GLY A 330 1.62 -8.90 -7.06
C GLY A 330 2.55 -7.72 -7.35
N GLY A 331 2.58 -7.28 -8.62
CA GLY A 331 3.25 -6.03 -9.03
C GLY A 331 4.69 -6.18 -9.48
N ARG A 332 5.13 -7.39 -9.85
CA ARG A 332 6.50 -7.68 -10.29
C ARG A 332 7.00 -6.74 -11.39
N ARG A 333 6.10 -6.22 -12.26
CA ARG A 333 6.44 -5.27 -13.32
C ARG A 333 7.14 -4.01 -12.83
N HIS A 334 6.81 -3.51 -11.64
CA HIS A 334 7.38 -2.29 -11.08
C HIS A 334 8.80 -2.47 -10.55
N PHE A 335 9.25 -3.72 -10.42
CA PHE A 335 10.60 -4.09 -9.96
C PHE A 335 11.53 -4.47 -11.10
N LEU A 336 11.01 -4.72 -12.30
CA LEU A 336 11.78 -5.21 -13.44
C LEU A 336 12.04 -4.11 -14.49
N PRO A 337 13.22 -4.14 -15.15
CA PRO A 337 13.49 -3.21 -16.25
C PRO A 337 12.59 -3.50 -17.44
N LYS A 338 12.28 -2.47 -18.21
CA LYS A 338 11.46 -2.55 -19.45
C LYS A 338 12.24 -3.22 -20.58
N ASP A 339 12.58 -4.49 -20.40
CA ASP A 339 13.33 -5.32 -21.34
C ASP A 339 12.85 -6.78 -21.21
N ALA A 340 12.38 -7.37 -22.32
CA ALA A 340 11.89 -8.75 -22.37
C ALA A 340 12.92 -9.81 -21.95
N ALA A 341 14.19 -9.47 -21.81
CA ALA A 341 15.21 -10.37 -21.28
C ALA A 341 15.03 -10.66 -19.77
N TYR A 342 14.24 -9.85 -19.08
CA TYR A 342 13.93 -9.98 -17.64
C TYR A 342 12.54 -10.56 -17.38
N ASN A 343 11.78 -10.89 -18.44
CA ASN A 343 10.47 -11.51 -18.27
C ASN A 343 10.59 -12.79 -17.43
N SER A 344 9.67 -12.94 -16.50
CA SER A 344 9.46 -14.19 -15.74
C SER A 344 8.91 -15.30 -16.63
N THR A 345 8.79 -16.50 -16.07
CA THR A 345 8.26 -17.67 -16.79
C THR A 345 6.76 -17.61 -17.04
N ASP A 346 6.05 -16.77 -16.31
CA ASP A 346 4.60 -16.56 -16.35
C ASP A 346 4.19 -15.19 -16.89
N ALA A 347 5.14 -14.44 -17.48
CA ALA A 347 4.85 -13.14 -18.06
C ALA A 347 3.70 -13.21 -19.09
N VAL A 348 2.68 -12.41 -18.88
CA VAL A 348 1.53 -12.27 -19.81
C VAL A 348 1.82 -11.21 -20.87
N SER A 349 2.55 -10.15 -20.49
CA SER A 349 2.93 -9.06 -21.37
C SER A 349 4.13 -9.45 -22.25
N GLU A 350 4.23 -8.87 -23.46
CA GLU A 350 5.42 -9.03 -24.33
C GLU A 350 6.71 -8.58 -23.64
N VAL A 351 6.62 -7.50 -22.84
CA VAL A 351 7.65 -7.01 -21.93
C VAL A 351 6.99 -6.81 -20.58
N GLU A 352 7.38 -7.59 -19.58
CA GLU A 352 6.77 -7.60 -18.27
C GLU A 352 7.14 -6.36 -17.46
N GLY A 353 8.41 -5.99 -17.42
CA GLY A 353 8.91 -4.87 -16.61
C GLY A 353 8.54 -3.51 -17.19
N ASP A 354 8.24 -2.56 -16.30
CA ASP A 354 7.87 -1.19 -16.67
C ASP A 354 8.99 -0.16 -16.43
N ARG A 355 10.00 -0.49 -15.58
CA ARG A 355 11.06 0.45 -15.20
C ARG A 355 11.88 0.93 -16.39
N THR A 356 11.97 2.25 -16.53
CA THR A 356 12.70 2.92 -17.63
C THR A 356 14.16 3.28 -17.31
N ASP A 357 14.57 3.11 -16.05
CA ASP A 357 15.94 3.33 -15.58
C ASP A 357 16.88 2.13 -15.82
N GLY A 358 16.32 1.00 -16.25
CA GLY A 358 17.06 -0.23 -16.53
C GLY A 358 17.50 -1.01 -15.30
N ARG A 359 17.02 -0.65 -14.09
CA ARG A 359 17.31 -1.36 -12.85
C ARG A 359 16.42 -2.59 -12.69
N ASP A 360 17.01 -3.66 -12.15
CA ASP A 360 16.31 -4.86 -11.69
C ASP A 360 16.31 -4.85 -10.15
N LEU A 361 15.23 -4.32 -9.58
CA LEU A 361 15.11 -4.17 -8.13
C LEU A 361 15.01 -5.51 -7.40
N THR A 362 14.59 -6.59 -8.07
CA THR A 362 14.58 -7.93 -7.46
C THR A 362 15.98 -8.45 -7.24
N SER A 363 16.88 -8.22 -8.21
CA SER A 363 18.30 -8.53 -8.07
C SER A 363 19.00 -7.64 -7.05
N GLU A 364 18.63 -6.36 -6.96
CA GLU A 364 19.15 -5.44 -5.93
C GLU A 364 18.71 -5.88 -4.53
N TRP A 365 17.42 -6.25 -4.34
CA TRP A 365 16.94 -6.80 -3.08
C TRP A 365 17.73 -8.06 -2.65
N GLN A 366 17.95 -9.00 -3.59
CA GLN A 366 18.75 -10.20 -3.31
C GLN A 366 20.21 -9.89 -3.00
N ALA A 367 20.74 -8.77 -3.49
CA ALA A 367 22.09 -8.31 -3.16
C ALA A 367 22.15 -7.67 -1.78
N ASN A 368 21.12 -6.95 -1.37
CA ASN A 368 20.98 -6.36 -0.04
C ASN A 368 20.81 -7.48 1.02
N TYR A 369 20.00 -8.49 0.72
CA TYR A 369 19.64 -9.59 1.61
C TYR A 369 20.13 -10.94 1.04
N ALA A 370 21.41 -11.23 1.20
CA ALA A 370 22.05 -12.40 0.59
C ALA A 370 21.52 -13.76 1.09
N SER A 371 20.91 -13.82 2.29
CA SER A 371 20.18 -14.97 2.84
C SER A 371 18.69 -14.97 2.48
N GLY A 372 18.19 -13.89 1.89
CA GLY A 372 16.78 -13.73 1.54
C GLY A 372 16.32 -14.63 0.39
N THR A 373 15.08 -15.06 0.43
CA THR A 373 14.45 -15.91 -0.58
C THR A 373 13.54 -15.07 -1.49
N TYR A 374 13.78 -15.09 -2.81
CA TYR A 374 12.89 -14.47 -3.79
C TYR A 374 12.08 -15.54 -4.51
N VAL A 375 10.75 -15.40 -4.55
CA VAL A 375 9.83 -16.35 -5.18
C VAL A 375 8.82 -15.62 -6.06
N ILE A 376 8.39 -16.30 -7.15
CA ILE A 376 7.50 -15.70 -8.16
C ILE A 376 6.26 -16.55 -8.46
N ASP A 377 6.21 -17.79 -7.98
CA ASP A 377 5.17 -18.76 -8.32
C ASP A 377 4.83 -19.68 -7.14
N GLN A 378 3.76 -20.48 -7.29
CA GLN A 378 3.33 -21.44 -6.27
C GLN A 378 4.44 -22.45 -5.92
N THR A 379 5.23 -22.89 -6.90
CA THR A 379 6.28 -23.89 -6.66
C THR A 379 7.39 -23.32 -5.77
N GLY A 380 7.79 -22.07 -6.02
CA GLY A 380 8.75 -21.36 -5.18
C GLY A 380 8.19 -21.10 -3.79
N PHE A 381 6.91 -20.72 -3.72
CA PHE A 381 6.21 -20.49 -2.45
C PHE A 381 6.14 -21.76 -1.60
N ASP A 382 5.75 -22.90 -2.18
CA ASP A 382 5.67 -24.21 -1.48
C ASP A 382 7.05 -24.71 -1.00
N ALA A 383 8.13 -24.19 -1.56
CA ALA A 383 9.50 -24.57 -1.20
C ALA A 383 10.11 -23.71 -0.08
N ILE A 384 9.40 -22.69 0.42
CA ILE A 384 9.86 -21.83 1.51
C ILE A 384 10.02 -22.67 2.79
N ASP A 385 11.21 -22.68 3.35
CA ASP A 385 11.50 -23.28 4.66
C ASP A 385 11.23 -22.26 5.77
N THR A 386 10.02 -22.25 6.29
CA THR A 386 9.58 -21.25 7.27
C THR A 386 10.33 -21.29 8.61
N GLU A 387 11.03 -22.39 8.93
CA GLU A 387 11.83 -22.50 10.16
C GLU A 387 13.21 -21.83 10.01
N ASN A 388 13.72 -21.70 8.76
CA ASN A 388 15.09 -21.22 8.49
C ASN A 388 15.13 -20.01 7.54
N THR A 389 14.02 -19.58 6.99
CA THR A 389 13.93 -18.37 6.16
C THR A 389 13.87 -17.16 7.06
N GLU A 390 14.91 -16.32 7.00
CA GLU A 390 14.96 -15.05 7.74
C GLU A 390 14.15 -13.98 6.99
N ARG A 391 14.18 -14.00 5.64
CA ARG A 391 13.54 -12.95 4.82
C ARG A 391 13.04 -13.49 3.50
N VAL A 392 11.86 -13.05 3.06
CA VAL A 392 11.26 -13.47 1.78
C VAL A 392 10.57 -12.33 1.05
N LEU A 393 10.83 -12.24 -0.25
CA LEU A 393 10.10 -11.40 -1.20
C LEU A 393 9.37 -12.32 -2.19
N GLY A 394 8.05 -12.32 -2.20
CA GLY A 394 7.20 -13.04 -3.15
C GLY A 394 6.40 -12.08 -4.01
N LEU A 395 6.69 -12.05 -5.31
CA LEU A 395 5.98 -11.24 -6.30
C LEU A 395 5.33 -12.18 -7.32
N PHE A 396 4.09 -12.61 -7.03
CA PHE A 396 3.45 -13.76 -7.69
C PHE A 396 2.80 -13.44 -9.04
N ASN A 397 2.58 -12.17 -9.36
CA ASN A 397 1.98 -11.75 -10.63
C ASN A 397 2.67 -10.49 -11.17
N GLU A 398 2.65 -10.29 -12.49
CA GLU A 398 3.19 -9.06 -13.09
C GLU A 398 2.41 -7.81 -12.68
N SER A 399 1.10 -7.94 -12.45
CA SER A 399 0.21 -6.89 -11.94
C SER A 399 -0.42 -7.31 -10.61
N HIS A 400 -1.72 -7.14 -10.42
CA HIS A 400 -2.42 -7.70 -9.28
C HIS A 400 -2.42 -9.23 -9.36
N MET A 401 -2.48 -9.92 -8.21
CA MET A 401 -2.78 -11.35 -8.18
C MET A 401 -4.17 -11.61 -8.74
N GLN A 402 -4.46 -12.83 -9.12
CA GLN A 402 -5.78 -13.21 -9.62
C GLN A 402 -6.86 -12.99 -8.55
N TYR A 403 -8.12 -12.87 -8.97
CA TYR A 403 -9.24 -13.05 -8.05
C TYR A 403 -9.22 -14.48 -7.48
N GLU A 404 -9.66 -14.68 -6.25
CA GLU A 404 -9.69 -16.04 -5.67
C GLU A 404 -10.45 -17.04 -6.54
N ALA A 405 -11.56 -16.59 -7.15
CA ALA A 405 -12.35 -17.44 -8.06
C ALA A 405 -11.60 -17.83 -9.34
N ASP A 406 -10.59 -17.08 -9.73
CA ASP A 406 -9.81 -17.23 -10.97
C ASP A 406 -8.37 -17.69 -10.72
N ARG A 407 -7.94 -17.76 -9.49
CA ARG A 407 -6.57 -18.09 -9.07
C ARG A 407 -6.04 -19.40 -9.70
N GLY A 408 -6.92 -20.38 -9.90
CA GLY A 408 -6.57 -21.64 -10.58
C GLY A 408 -6.21 -21.51 -12.06
N ASN A 409 -6.41 -20.35 -12.67
CA ASN A 409 -6.07 -20.04 -14.08
C ASN A 409 -4.72 -19.36 -14.22
N ASP A 410 -4.07 -18.97 -13.13
CA ASP A 410 -2.71 -18.44 -13.19
C ASP A 410 -1.74 -19.42 -13.83
N VAL A 411 -0.84 -18.93 -14.71
CA VAL A 411 -0.01 -19.80 -15.58
C VAL A 411 1.03 -20.57 -14.77
N ALA A 412 1.65 -19.94 -13.78
CA ALA A 412 2.66 -20.54 -12.92
C ALA A 412 2.07 -21.01 -11.58
N GLY A 413 0.86 -20.57 -11.27
CA GLY A 413 0.21 -20.72 -9.98
C GLY A 413 0.68 -19.69 -8.97
N GLU A 414 -0.25 -19.23 -8.14
CA GLU A 414 0.00 -18.27 -7.08
C GLU A 414 -0.71 -18.70 -5.79
N PRO A 415 -0.15 -18.36 -4.60
CA PRO A 415 -0.76 -18.72 -3.32
C PRO A 415 -2.04 -17.92 -3.04
N SER A 416 -2.95 -18.50 -2.26
CA SER A 416 -4.09 -17.78 -1.70
C SER A 416 -3.65 -16.82 -0.60
N VAL A 417 -4.50 -15.83 -0.29
CA VAL A 417 -4.26 -14.93 0.85
C VAL A 417 -4.14 -15.69 2.18
N SER A 418 -4.84 -16.80 2.32
CA SER A 418 -4.77 -17.67 3.51
C SER A 418 -3.43 -18.41 3.61
N GLU A 419 -2.91 -18.96 2.50
CA GLU A 419 -1.59 -19.60 2.46
C GLU A 419 -0.47 -18.58 2.72
N MET A 420 -0.55 -17.38 2.13
CA MET A 420 0.40 -16.29 2.40
C MET A 420 0.40 -15.89 3.87
N THR A 421 -0.79 -15.77 4.48
CA THR A 421 -0.94 -15.44 5.91
C THR A 421 -0.33 -16.52 6.81
N GLU A 422 -0.59 -17.82 6.52
CA GLU A 422 -0.01 -18.94 7.26
C GLU A 422 1.51 -18.94 7.20
N THR A 423 2.07 -18.79 6.00
CA THR A 423 3.52 -18.77 5.77
C THR A 423 4.18 -17.58 6.45
N ALA A 424 3.58 -16.38 6.35
CA ALA A 424 4.10 -15.19 7.00
C ALA A 424 4.13 -15.33 8.53
N ILE A 425 3.04 -15.78 9.14
CA ILE A 425 2.99 -15.98 10.61
C ILE A 425 4.03 -17.01 11.04
N ASN A 426 4.25 -18.08 10.28
CA ASN A 426 5.27 -19.08 10.61
C ASN A 426 6.69 -18.50 10.58
N ILE A 427 7.01 -17.63 9.61
CA ILE A 427 8.32 -16.97 9.52
C ILE A 427 8.46 -15.96 10.67
N LEU A 428 7.50 -15.06 10.83
CA LEU A 428 7.55 -13.97 11.80
C LEU A 428 7.55 -14.45 13.26
N ASN A 429 6.93 -15.60 13.55
CA ASN A 429 6.96 -16.22 14.88
C ASN A 429 8.34 -16.76 15.30
N ASN A 430 9.32 -16.79 14.41
CA ASN A 430 10.71 -17.15 14.79
C ASN A 430 11.38 -16.05 15.63
N ASP A 431 10.80 -14.85 15.66
CA ASP A 431 11.29 -13.75 16.49
C ASP A 431 10.66 -13.79 17.90
N ASP A 432 11.56 -13.80 18.91
CA ASP A 432 11.16 -13.79 20.33
C ASP A 432 10.56 -12.44 20.77
N ASP A 433 10.82 -11.33 20.07
CA ASP A 433 10.29 -9.99 20.36
C ASP A 433 8.89 -9.76 19.74
N GLY A 434 8.44 -10.68 18.88
CA GLY A 434 7.14 -10.69 18.23
C GLY A 434 7.12 -9.92 16.93
N PHE A 435 5.93 -9.70 16.37
CA PHE A 435 5.82 -9.18 15.01
C PHE A 435 4.67 -8.18 14.78
N PHE A 436 4.81 -7.42 13.71
CA PHE A 436 3.74 -6.65 13.08
C PHE A 436 3.46 -7.22 11.68
N LEU A 437 2.20 -7.55 11.36
CA LEU A 437 1.80 -8.07 10.07
C LEU A 437 0.59 -7.28 9.54
N MET A 438 0.69 -6.73 8.34
CA MET A 438 -0.43 -6.19 7.58
C MET A 438 -0.84 -7.19 6.49
N VAL A 439 -2.13 -7.51 6.42
CA VAL A 439 -2.72 -8.42 5.41
C VAL A 439 -3.87 -7.72 4.71
N GLU A 440 -3.74 -7.55 3.42
CA GLU A 440 -4.76 -6.96 2.57
C GLU A 440 -5.37 -7.98 1.62
N SER A 441 -6.71 -7.95 1.50
CA SER A 441 -7.42 -8.51 0.36
C SER A 441 -7.83 -7.39 -0.59
N GLY A 442 -6.90 -6.99 -1.47
CA GLY A 442 -7.06 -5.84 -2.37
C GLY A 442 -8.00 -6.11 -3.55
N ARG A 443 -8.27 -7.39 -3.86
CA ARG A 443 -9.10 -7.74 -5.01
C ARG A 443 -10.60 -7.62 -4.74
N ILE A 444 -11.04 -7.45 -3.49
CA ILE A 444 -12.44 -7.15 -3.14
C ILE A 444 -12.85 -5.85 -3.83
N ASP A 445 -12.06 -4.78 -3.65
CA ASP A 445 -12.25 -3.47 -4.27
C ASP A 445 -12.33 -3.55 -5.80
N HIS A 446 -11.37 -4.22 -6.41
CA HIS A 446 -11.34 -4.40 -7.87
C HIS A 446 -12.57 -5.13 -8.40
N GLY A 447 -13.07 -6.14 -7.69
CA GLY A 447 -14.32 -6.82 -8.02
C GLY A 447 -15.52 -5.89 -8.01
N HIS A 448 -15.59 -4.97 -7.02
CA HIS A 448 -16.61 -3.93 -6.97
C HIS A 448 -16.46 -2.91 -8.10
N HIS A 449 -15.25 -2.42 -8.35
CA HIS A 449 -14.98 -1.50 -9.46
C HIS A 449 -15.37 -2.08 -10.82
N ALA A 450 -15.19 -3.38 -11.02
CA ALA A 450 -15.66 -4.09 -12.21
C ALA A 450 -17.18 -4.26 -12.27
N GLY A 451 -17.90 -4.03 -11.18
CA GLY A 451 -19.32 -4.35 -11.05
C GLY A 451 -19.58 -5.86 -10.94
N SER A 452 -18.57 -6.66 -10.56
CA SER A 452 -18.66 -8.10 -10.34
C SER A 452 -18.86 -8.43 -8.86
N ALA A 453 -20.11 -8.54 -8.43
CA ALA A 453 -20.39 -8.96 -7.07
C ALA A 453 -19.85 -10.37 -6.78
N TYR A 454 -19.80 -11.26 -7.77
CA TYR A 454 -19.28 -12.60 -7.60
C TYR A 454 -17.82 -12.56 -7.12
N ASN A 455 -16.96 -11.86 -7.83
CA ASN A 455 -15.53 -11.76 -7.48
C ASN A 455 -15.32 -11.05 -6.14
N ALA A 456 -15.96 -9.90 -5.92
CA ALA A 456 -15.85 -9.18 -4.66
C ALA A 456 -16.24 -10.04 -3.44
N LEU A 457 -17.29 -10.87 -3.55
CA LEU A 457 -17.75 -11.71 -2.46
C LEU A 457 -16.89 -12.97 -2.27
N THR A 458 -16.37 -13.58 -3.34
CA THR A 458 -15.46 -14.73 -3.22
C THR A 458 -14.13 -14.34 -2.60
N ASP A 459 -13.58 -13.17 -2.95
CA ASP A 459 -12.39 -12.62 -2.32
C ASP A 459 -12.62 -12.23 -0.85
N THR A 460 -13.82 -11.74 -0.50
CA THR A 460 -14.19 -11.51 0.92
C THR A 460 -14.25 -12.82 1.72
N ILE A 461 -14.73 -13.91 1.13
CA ILE A 461 -14.74 -15.23 1.78
C ILE A 461 -13.32 -15.74 1.98
N ALA A 462 -12.45 -15.65 0.97
CA ALA A 462 -11.04 -16.03 1.08
C ALA A 462 -10.30 -15.20 2.16
N PHE A 463 -10.64 -13.92 2.27
CA PHE A 463 -10.13 -13.05 3.34
C PHE A 463 -10.59 -13.53 4.72
N SER A 464 -11.84 -13.92 4.86
CA SER A 464 -12.35 -14.53 6.10
C SER A 464 -11.59 -15.81 6.49
N ASP A 465 -11.22 -16.64 5.51
CA ASP A 465 -10.42 -17.85 5.73
C ASP A 465 -9.00 -17.51 6.21
N ALA A 466 -8.38 -16.46 5.66
CA ALA A 466 -7.07 -15.98 6.12
C ALA A 466 -7.11 -15.49 7.57
N ILE A 467 -8.18 -14.78 7.95
CA ILE A 467 -8.39 -14.33 9.34
C ILE A 467 -8.59 -15.53 10.28
N ALA A 468 -9.39 -16.52 9.86
CA ALA A 468 -9.57 -17.75 10.63
C ALA A 468 -8.24 -18.47 10.87
N LYS A 469 -7.37 -18.52 9.85
CA LYS A 469 -6.03 -19.09 9.93
C LYS A 469 -5.16 -18.33 10.93
N ALA A 470 -5.14 -17.01 10.90
CA ALA A 470 -4.38 -16.20 11.85
C ALA A 470 -4.84 -16.41 13.30
N VAL A 471 -6.15 -16.50 13.51
CA VAL A 471 -6.73 -16.81 14.85
C VAL A 471 -6.32 -18.20 15.34
N GLU A 472 -6.26 -19.19 14.44
CA GLU A 472 -5.82 -20.56 14.79
C GLU A 472 -4.35 -20.61 15.20
N MET A 473 -3.51 -19.77 14.58
CA MET A 473 -2.04 -19.81 14.70
C MET A 473 -1.48 -18.93 15.83
N THR A 474 -2.28 -18.05 16.41
CA THR A 474 -1.81 -17.05 17.39
C THR A 474 -2.50 -17.18 18.75
N ASP A 475 -1.83 -16.71 19.81
CA ASP A 475 -2.41 -16.65 21.16
C ASP A 475 -3.07 -15.29 21.38
N MET A 476 -4.39 -15.29 21.56
CA MET A 476 -5.16 -14.06 21.80
C MET A 476 -4.85 -13.39 23.15
N SER A 477 -4.01 -13.97 23.99
CA SER A 477 -3.55 -13.31 25.21
C SER A 477 -2.40 -12.32 24.98
N ASP A 478 -1.67 -12.45 23.85
CA ASP A 478 -0.52 -11.62 23.48
C ASP A 478 -0.55 -11.13 22.01
N THR A 479 -1.60 -11.46 21.26
CA THR A 479 -1.76 -11.03 19.88
C THR A 479 -3.03 -10.19 19.70
N LEU A 480 -2.86 -8.95 19.23
CA LEU A 480 -3.97 -8.11 18.78
C LEU A 480 -4.26 -8.42 17.32
N ILE A 481 -5.51 -8.77 16.99
CA ILE A 481 -6.01 -8.85 15.62
C ILE A 481 -7.08 -7.79 15.42
N ILE A 482 -6.92 -6.93 14.42
CA ILE A 482 -7.91 -5.97 13.96
C ILE A 482 -8.30 -6.34 12.53
N VAL A 483 -9.59 -6.36 12.24
CA VAL A 483 -10.16 -6.58 10.90
C VAL A 483 -11.02 -5.38 10.54
N THR A 484 -10.74 -4.75 9.42
CA THR A 484 -11.49 -3.58 8.94
C THR A 484 -11.52 -3.53 7.41
N ALA A 485 -12.21 -2.53 6.89
CA ALA A 485 -12.05 -2.04 5.53
C ALA A 485 -11.39 -0.66 5.56
N ASP A 486 -10.81 -0.26 4.46
CA ASP A 486 -10.32 1.10 4.25
C ASP A 486 -11.45 2.05 3.83
N HIS A 487 -12.38 1.58 3.00
CA HIS A 487 -13.64 2.23 2.60
C HIS A 487 -14.70 1.20 2.18
N GLY A 488 -15.85 1.65 1.69
CA GLY A 488 -16.87 0.82 1.07
C GLY A 488 -17.14 1.21 -0.38
N HIS A 489 -18.10 0.52 -1.00
CA HIS A 489 -18.54 0.75 -2.37
C HIS A 489 -20.03 1.12 -2.45
N VAL A 490 -20.47 1.68 -3.61
CA VAL A 490 -21.90 1.99 -3.82
C VAL A 490 -22.72 0.72 -4.10
N PHE A 491 -22.42 -0.33 -3.35
CA PHE A 491 -22.98 -1.68 -3.42
C PHE A 491 -24.16 -1.85 -2.47
N THR A 492 -25.25 -2.47 -2.93
CA THR A 492 -26.49 -2.58 -2.17
C THR A 492 -27.09 -3.96 -2.21
N ILE A 493 -27.77 -4.34 -1.10
CA ILE A 493 -28.69 -5.47 -1.02
C ILE A 493 -30.10 -4.91 -1.02
N ALA A 494 -30.93 -5.27 -2.01
CA ALA A 494 -32.22 -4.64 -2.25
C ALA A 494 -33.36 -5.64 -2.50
N GLY A 495 -34.61 -5.12 -2.59
CA GLY A 495 -35.81 -5.90 -2.76
C GLY A 495 -36.35 -6.47 -1.44
N TYR A 496 -37.25 -7.44 -1.53
CA TYR A 496 -37.81 -8.20 -0.41
C TYR A 496 -37.69 -9.71 -0.68
N PRO A 497 -36.44 -10.21 -0.91
CA PRO A 497 -36.23 -11.62 -1.18
C PRO A 497 -36.66 -12.48 0.02
N LYS A 498 -37.20 -13.65 -0.24
CA LYS A 498 -37.45 -14.64 0.81
C LYS A 498 -36.12 -15.11 1.40
N ARG A 499 -36.14 -15.57 2.64
CA ARG A 499 -34.99 -16.23 3.26
C ARG A 499 -34.49 -17.40 2.39
N GLY A 500 -33.18 -17.56 2.25
CA GLY A 500 -32.56 -18.54 1.39
C GLY A 500 -32.70 -18.23 -0.11
N ASN A 501 -33.05 -17.00 -0.48
CA ASN A 501 -32.94 -16.58 -1.88
C ASN A 501 -31.48 -16.54 -2.28
N PRO A 502 -31.06 -17.11 -3.43
CA PRO A 502 -29.67 -16.97 -3.87
C PRO A 502 -29.25 -15.51 -3.84
N ILE A 503 -28.20 -15.19 -3.09
CA ILE A 503 -27.80 -13.77 -2.90
C ILE A 503 -27.40 -13.11 -4.23
N LEU A 504 -26.74 -13.85 -5.11
CA LEU A 504 -26.40 -13.42 -6.48
C LEU A 504 -27.61 -13.47 -7.43
N GLY A 505 -28.73 -14.01 -6.98
CA GLY A 505 -29.90 -14.28 -7.81
C GLY A 505 -30.87 -13.11 -7.94
N LYS A 506 -31.86 -13.33 -8.79
CA LYS A 506 -33.05 -12.48 -8.90
C LYS A 506 -33.88 -12.55 -7.62
N VAL A 507 -34.53 -11.46 -7.26
CA VAL A 507 -35.42 -11.41 -6.09
C VAL A 507 -36.63 -12.33 -6.27
N VAL A 508 -36.82 -13.26 -5.34
CA VAL A 508 -38.07 -14.05 -5.21
C VAL A 508 -38.71 -13.69 -3.87
N ASN A 509 -39.87 -13.05 -3.93
CA ASN A 509 -40.56 -12.56 -2.74
C ASN A 509 -41.04 -13.68 -1.81
N VAL A 510 -41.24 -13.34 -0.54
CA VAL A 510 -41.81 -14.26 0.46
C VAL A 510 -43.14 -14.83 -0.04
N GLY A 511 -43.24 -16.17 -0.06
CA GLY A 511 -44.43 -16.89 -0.52
C GLY A 511 -44.53 -17.06 -2.04
N ALA A 512 -43.56 -16.55 -2.82
CA ALA A 512 -43.48 -16.72 -4.26
C ALA A 512 -42.51 -17.83 -4.69
N THR A 513 -42.64 -18.30 -5.92
CA THR A 513 -41.74 -19.25 -6.60
C THR A 513 -41.04 -18.61 -7.79
N GLU A 514 -41.64 -17.59 -8.37
CA GLU A 514 -41.14 -16.89 -9.56
C GLU A 514 -40.44 -15.59 -9.16
N PRO A 515 -39.48 -15.11 -9.95
CA PRO A 515 -38.86 -13.82 -9.74
C PRO A 515 -39.86 -12.65 -9.70
N ALA A 516 -39.62 -11.73 -8.77
CA ALA A 516 -40.35 -10.49 -8.70
C ALA A 516 -40.02 -9.60 -9.90
N THR A 517 -41.01 -8.88 -10.41
CA THR A 517 -40.84 -7.88 -11.48
C THR A 517 -40.96 -6.47 -10.97
N ALA A 518 -40.18 -5.54 -11.52
CA ALA A 518 -40.24 -4.12 -11.25
C ALA A 518 -41.41 -3.47 -12.03
N GLY A 519 -41.53 -2.13 -11.93
CA GLY A 519 -42.61 -1.37 -12.60
C GLY A 519 -42.58 -1.42 -14.13
N ASP A 520 -41.46 -1.81 -14.72
CA ASP A 520 -41.28 -2.03 -16.16
C ASP A 520 -41.63 -3.47 -16.60
N GLY A 521 -41.97 -4.36 -15.66
CA GLY A 521 -42.33 -5.75 -15.91
C GLY A 521 -41.12 -6.69 -16.00
N MET A 522 -39.88 -6.20 -15.84
CA MET A 522 -38.66 -7.00 -15.88
C MET A 522 -38.21 -7.46 -14.47
N PRO A 523 -37.62 -8.65 -14.35
CA PRO A 523 -37.03 -9.08 -13.08
C PRO A 523 -35.80 -8.24 -12.71
N TYR A 524 -35.40 -8.30 -11.44
CA TYR A 524 -34.24 -7.59 -10.91
C TYR A 524 -33.50 -8.43 -9.87
N THR A 525 -32.19 -8.13 -9.68
CA THR A 525 -31.31 -8.86 -8.76
C THR A 525 -31.42 -8.34 -7.33
N THR A 526 -31.01 -9.17 -6.37
CA THR A 526 -30.87 -8.79 -4.97
C THR A 526 -29.72 -7.79 -4.80
N LEU A 527 -28.60 -8.02 -5.51
CA LEU A 527 -27.42 -7.17 -5.47
C LEU A 527 -27.42 -6.17 -6.63
N GLY A 528 -26.90 -4.98 -6.40
CA GLY A 528 -26.77 -3.96 -7.43
C GLY A 528 -25.84 -2.83 -7.02
N TYR A 529 -25.48 -2.01 -8.00
CA TYR A 529 -24.61 -0.84 -7.80
C TYR A 529 -25.35 0.45 -8.17
N THR A 530 -25.01 1.55 -7.49
CA THR A 530 -25.59 2.86 -7.83
C THR A 530 -24.98 3.40 -9.12
N ASN A 531 -23.70 3.17 -9.36
CA ASN A 531 -22.99 3.59 -10.57
C ASN A 531 -22.02 2.49 -11.04
N GLY A 532 -21.39 2.68 -12.17
CA GLY A 532 -20.38 1.78 -12.71
C GLY A 532 -20.60 1.38 -14.17
N LEU A 533 -19.93 0.33 -14.60
CA LEU A 533 -19.98 -0.21 -15.96
C LEU A 533 -21.37 -0.74 -16.33
N GLY A 534 -22.13 -1.22 -15.34
CA GLY A 534 -23.46 -1.79 -15.52
C GLY A 534 -23.43 -3.20 -16.08
N PHE A 535 -24.61 -3.69 -16.45
CA PHE A 535 -24.86 -5.08 -16.83
C PHE A 535 -23.91 -5.62 -17.88
N ARG A 536 -23.39 -6.82 -17.60
CA ARG A 536 -22.69 -7.70 -18.52
C ARG A 536 -23.05 -9.16 -18.18
N ASP A 537 -23.00 -10.01 -19.19
CA ASP A 537 -23.18 -11.46 -19.06
C ASP A 537 -22.08 -12.14 -19.87
N PHE A 538 -21.03 -12.57 -19.18
CA PHE A 538 -19.90 -13.32 -19.74
C PHE A 538 -20.00 -14.83 -19.45
N GLY A 539 -21.15 -15.30 -18.98
CA GLY A 539 -21.41 -16.71 -18.67
C GLY A 539 -20.62 -17.16 -17.44
N ASN A 540 -19.69 -18.08 -17.62
CA ASN A 540 -18.88 -18.64 -16.52
C ASN A 540 -17.46 -18.05 -16.47
N GLU A 541 -17.22 -16.92 -17.11
CA GLU A 541 -15.96 -16.19 -16.96
C GLU A 541 -15.83 -15.67 -15.52
N THR A 542 -14.66 -15.88 -14.91
CA THR A 542 -14.38 -15.45 -13.54
C THR A 542 -13.44 -14.26 -13.49
N ASP A 543 -12.61 -14.06 -14.53
CA ASP A 543 -11.68 -12.96 -14.62
C ASP A 543 -12.39 -11.66 -14.96
N ALA A 544 -12.68 -10.86 -13.92
CA ALA A 544 -13.31 -9.55 -14.09
C ALA A 544 -12.39 -8.55 -14.82
N ASP A 545 -11.07 -8.71 -14.77
CA ASP A 545 -10.10 -7.86 -15.45
C ASP A 545 -10.19 -8.00 -16.98
N ALA A 546 -10.49 -9.20 -17.48
CA ALA A 546 -10.74 -9.42 -18.91
C ALA A 546 -11.94 -8.62 -19.45
N THR A 547 -12.78 -8.13 -18.56
CA THR A 547 -14.02 -7.41 -18.90
C THR A 547 -13.92 -5.90 -18.71
N TYR A 548 -12.82 -5.38 -18.16
CA TYR A 548 -12.56 -3.94 -18.06
C TYR A 548 -12.37 -3.30 -19.45
N GLY A 549 -12.80 -2.06 -19.59
CA GLY A 549 -12.63 -1.28 -20.82
C GLY A 549 -13.80 -1.35 -21.80
N PHE A 550 -14.89 -2.02 -21.47
CA PHE A 550 -16.14 -1.91 -22.25
C PHE A 550 -16.84 -0.58 -22.02
N ALA A 551 -17.56 -0.13 -23.02
CA ALA A 551 -18.41 1.05 -22.87
C ALA A 551 -19.48 0.78 -21.80
N ALA A 552 -19.65 1.71 -20.86
CA ALA A 552 -20.64 1.59 -19.80
C ALA A 552 -22.04 1.38 -20.37
N ALA A 553 -22.79 0.41 -19.82
CA ALA A 553 -24.18 0.16 -20.17
C ALA A 553 -25.09 0.89 -19.17
N ALA A 554 -25.98 1.72 -19.69
CA ALA A 554 -26.91 2.49 -18.85
C ALA A 554 -28.17 1.71 -18.53
N GLY A 555 -28.56 1.72 -17.26
CA GLY A 555 -29.88 1.35 -16.82
C GLY A 555 -30.19 -0.14 -16.83
N ARG A 556 -31.48 -0.42 -16.92
CA ARG A 556 -32.05 -1.76 -16.76
C ARG A 556 -31.92 -2.62 -18.00
N HIS A 557 -31.70 -3.91 -17.80
CA HIS A 557 -31.79 -4.94 -18.81
C HIS A 557 -32.91 -5.97 -18.50
N ASP A 558 -33.39 -6.67 -19.52
CA ASP A 558 -34.33 -7.78 -19.33
C ASP A 558 -33.54 -9.01 -18.90
N LEU A 559 -33.56 -9.31 -17.62
CA LEU A 559 -32.86 -10.44 -17.01
C LEU A 559 -33.69 -11.74 -17.03
N THR A 560 -34.83 -11.80 -17.75
CA THR A 560 -35.75 -12.95 -17.71
C THR A 560 -35.02 -14.26 -17.99
N ASP A 561 -34.23 -14.32 -19.04
CA ASP A 561 -33.50 -15.52 -19.48
C ASP A 561 -32.00 -15.52 -19.06
N VAL A 562 -31.54 -14.56 -18.25
CA VAL A 562 -30.16 -14.44 -17.80
C VAL A 562 -29.94 -15.21 -16.50
N ASP A 563 -28.88 -15.99 -16.40
CA ASP A 563 -28.43 -16.59 -15.14
C ASP A 563 -27.59 -15.57 -14.35
N THR A 564 -28.22 -14.90 -13.39
CA THR A 564 -27.57 -13.86 -12.58
C THR A 564 -26.68 -14.45 -11.46
N THR A 565 -26.64 -15.77 -11.31
CA THR A 565 -25.75 -16.46 -10.35
C THR A 565 -24.45 -16.93 -10.98
N ALA A 566 -24.32 -16.80 -12.30
CA ALA A 566 -23.10 -17.13 -13.03
C ALA A 566 -21.94 -16.23 -12.62
N SER A 567 -20.72 -16.74 -12.59
CA SER A 567 -19.50 -16.00 -12.19
C SER A 567 -19.24 -14.76 -13.06
N GLY A 568 -19.53 -14.84 -14.35
CA GLY A 568 -19.35 -13.73 -15.29
C GLY A 568 -20.54 -12.77 -15.39
N PHE A 569 -21.47 -12.79 -14.42
CA PHE A 569 -22.55 -11.81 -14.37
C PHE A 569 -22.12 -10.55 -13.64
N HIS A 570 -22.19 -9.41 -14.34
CA HIS A 570 -21.95 -8.09 -13.76
C HIS A 570 -23.30 -7.37 -13.55
N GLN A 571 -23.45 -6.78 -12.37
CA GLN A 571 -24.69 -6.19 -11.91
C GLN A 571 -25.08 -4.92 -12.71
N GLU A 572 -26.39 -4.68 -12.79
CA GLU A 572 -26.91 -3.43 -13.34
C GLU A 572 -26.44 -2.24 -12.48
N ALA A 573 -26.13 -1.11 -13.12
CA ALA A 573 -25.84 0.16 -12.48
C ALA A 573 -26.80 1.25 -12.96
N LEU A 574 -27.22 2.13 -12.06
CA LEU A 574 -28.14 3.23 -12.40
C LEU A 574 -27.44 4.32 -13.22
N ILE A 575 -26.23 4.71 -12.78
CA ILE A 575 -25.43 5.77 -13.41
C ILE A 575 -24.27 5.12 -14.15
N PRO A 576 -24.19 5.25 -15.50
CA PRO A 576 -23.10 4.65 -16.26
C PRO A 576 -21.80 5.43 -16.08
N LEU A 577 -20.78 4.77 -15.53
CA LEU A 577 -19.42 5.27 -15.40
C LEU A 577 -18.43 4.24 -15.97
N GLY A 578 -17.19 4.64 -16.22
CA GLY A 578 -16.12 3.76 -16.72
C GLY A 578 -15.63 2.76 -15.66
N SER A 579 -15.95 2.99 -14.40
CA SER A 579 -15.69 2.14 -13.24
C SER A 579 -16.77 2.43 -12.20
N GLU A 580 -17.08 1.48 -11.34
CA GLU A 580 -17.84 1.72 -10.13
C GLU A 580 -17.01 2.56 -9.15
N THR A 581 -17.61 3.25 -8.21
CA THR A 581 -16.93 4.17 -7.30
C THR A 581 -17.08 3.76 -5.84
N HIS A 582 -16.12 4.17 -5.03
CA HIS A 582 -16.22 4.05 -3.59
C HIS A 582 -17.48 4.77 -3.05
N SER A 583 -17.91 4.38 -1.86
CA SER A 583 -18.91 5.09 -1.07
C SER A 583 -18.28 5.91 0.06
N GLY A 584 -18.98 6.92 0.53
CA GLY A 584 -18.59 7.72 1.70
C GLY A 584 -19.20 7.19 3.01
N GLU A 585 -19.49 5.89 3.08
CA GLU A 585 -20.05 5.27 4.29
C GLU A 585 -18.98 4.93 5.33
N ASP A 586 -19.38 4.86 6.61
CA ASP A 586 -18.54 4.30 7.67
C ASP A 586 -18.37 2.79 7.45
N VAL A 587 -17.22 2.24 7.78
CA VAL A 587 -16.92 0.80 7.66
C VAL A 587 -16.85 0.13 9.03
N ALA A 588 -17.06 -1.19 9.06
CA ALA A 588 -16.99 -1.95 10.28
C ALA A 588 -15.52 -2.21 10.69
N VAL A 589 -15.27 -2.18 12.00
CA VAL A 589 -14.01 -2.60 12.61
C VAL A 589 -14.31 -3.69 13.61
N PHE A 590 -13.61 -4.80 13.52
CA PHE A 590 -13.71 -5.92 14.48
C PHE A 590 -12.35 -6.14 15.12
N ALA A 591 -12.32 -6.49 16.42
CA ALA A 591 -11.05 -6.72 17.10
C ALA A 591 -11.14 -7.77 18.19
N GLN A 592 -10.01 -8.44 18.43
CA GLN A 592 -9.77 -9.31 19.58
C GLN A 592 -8.31 -9.26 20.03
N GLY A 593 -8.06 -9.62 21.29
CA GLY A 593 -6.73 -9.58 21.90
C GLY A 593 -6.51 -8.35 22.79
N PRO A 594 -5.26 -8.10 23.23
CA PRO A 594 -4.91 -6.94 24.05
C PRO A 594 -5.25 -5.63 23.33
N GLY A 595 -5.86 -4.68 24.01
CA GLY A 595 -6.25 -3.38 23.42
C GLY A 595 -7.55 -3.39 22.62
N ALA A 596 -8.08 -4.53 22.20
CA ALA A 596 -9.28 -4.65 21.37
C ALA A 596 -10.54 -3.96 21.94
N PHE A 597 -10.63 -3.81 23.26
CA PHE A 597 -11.74 -3.12 23.95
C PHE A 597 -11.86 -1.63 23.56
N LEU A 598 -10.84 -1.05 22.97
CA LEU A 598 -10.85 0.32 22.45
C LEU A 598 -11.64 0.46 21.15
N VAL A 599 -11.91 -0.64 20.45
CA VAL A 599 -12.80 -0.66 19.28
C VAL A 599 -14.24 -0.62 19.77
N ASN A 600 -14.87 0.56 19.69
CA ASN A 600 -16.26 0.74 20.10
C ASN A 600 -16.87 2.01 19.48
N GLY A 601 -18.19 2.02 19.31
CA GLY A 601 -18.90 3.18 18.77
C GLY A 601 -18.51 3.51 17.31
N THR A 602 -18.53 4.80 16.98
CA THR A 602 -18.06 5.33 15.69
C THR A 602 -16.87 6.24 15.95
N GLN A 603 -15.73 5.88 15.37
CA GLN A 603 -14.44 6.52 15.63
C GLN A 603 -13.87 7.09 14.32
N GLU A 604 -12.88 7.98 14.40
CA GLU A 604 -12.07 8.34 13.26
C GLU A 604 -11.18 7.15 12.84
N GLN A 605 -10.88 7.01 11.57
CA GLN A 605 -10.15 5.84 11.05
C GLN A 605 -8.70 5.77 11.56
N ASN A 606 -8.07 6.93 11.78
CA ASN A 606 -6.73 7.01 12.38
C ASN A 606 -6.65 6.44 13.81
N MET A 607 -7.79 6.22 14.49
CA MET A 607 -7.84 5.53 15.78
C MET A 607 -7.28 4.11 15.73
N ILE A 608 -7.30 3.46 14.56
CA ILE A 608 -6.76 2.11 14.38
C ILE A 608 -5.27 2.08 14.71
N PHE A 609 -4.50 3.08 14.24
CA PHE A 609 -3.10 3.24 14.64
C PHE A 609 -2.94 3.32 16.16
N HIS A 610 -3.70 4.19 16.81
CA HIS A 610 -3.59 4.41 18.25
C HIS A 610 -3.99 3.19 19.09
N ILE A 611 -4.87 2.34 18.58
CA ILE A 611 -5.22 1.06 19.21
C ILE A 611 -4.05 0.09 19.11
N MET A 612 -3.40 0.00 17.95
CA MET A 612 -2.21 -0.84 17.73
C MET A 612 -1.03 -0.35 18.58
N ASP A 613 -0.78 0.96 18.58
CA ASP A 613 0.27 1.59 19.39
C ASP A 613 0.06 1.34 20.89
N TYR A 614 -1.16 1.57 21.39
CA TYR A 614 -1.48 1.28 22.79
C TYR A 614 -1.28 -0.20 23.14
N ALA A 615 -1.71 -1.11 22.27
CA ALA A 615 -1.66 -2.55 22.54
C ALA A 615 -0.21 -3.07 22.58
N ALA A 616 0.64 -2.62 21.69
CA ALA A 616 2.03 -3.08 21.53
C ALA A 616 3.09 -2.10 22.06
N ASP A 617 2.69 -0.90 22.53
CA ASP A 617 3.57 0.18 23.00
C ASP A 617 4.65 0.55 21.98
N LEU A 618 4.26 0.67 20.70
CA LEU A 618 5.20 0.88 19.58
C LEU A 618 5.95 2.22 19.73
N SER A 619 5.23 3.30 20.01
CA SER A 619 5.83 4.63 20.22
C SER A 619 6.66 4.71 21.50
N GLY A 620 6.25 4.03 22.59
CA GLY A 620 7.01 3.97 23.85
C GLY A 620 8.31 3.19 23.71
N SER A 621 8.37 2.21 22.82
CA SER A 621 9.60 1.47 22.51
C SER A 621 10.64 2.36 21.84
N VAL A 622 10.21 3.33 21.00
CA VAL A 622 11.09 4.34 20.40
C VAL A 622 11.69 5.28 21.44
N GLU A 623 10.89 5.71 22.45
CA GLU A 623 11.41 6.52 23.57
C GLU A 623 12.46 5.77 24.40
N ALA A 624 12.35 4.45 24.51
CA ALA A 624 13.28 3.61 25.26
C ALA A 624 14.57 3.28 24.50
N ALA A 625 14.53 3.28 23.16
CA ALA A 625 15.69 3.05 22.29
C ALA A 625 16.60 4.28 22.16
N GLN A 626 16.19 5.45 22.64
CA GLN A 626 16.93 6.72 22.70
C GLN A 626 17.72 6.87 24.01
#